data_ef31761f8c18b9a34e1724a612f797bc
#
_entry.id   ef31761f8c18b9a34e1724a612f797bc
#
_cell.length_a   1.000
_cell.length_b   1.000
_cell.length_c   1.000
_cell.angle_alpha   90.00
_cell.angle_beta   90.00
_cell.angle_gamma   90.00
#
_symmetry.space_group_name_H-M   'P 1'
#
loop_
_entity.id
_entity.type
_entity.pdbx_description
1 polymer ?
#
loop_
_entity_poly.entity_id
_entity_poly.type
_entity_poly.pdbx_seq_one_letter_code
_entity_poly.pdbx_strand_id
1 'polypeptide(L)'
;MNEIIKTNKIQTDVDNLVQKVLQGDINPLDVYITIKKIEDALKTAKKRLKDISVDEAEKYGKMTFGYMDADITIKNSATRYDYSNIPEVITKELELKAIKERHKQAVKHTIIDEKTGEILKAPIVKHGQPTLSIKLKK
;
A
#
# COMPACT_ATOMS: atom_id res chain seq x y z
N MET A 1 15.89 -29.96 -14.22
CA MET A 1 14.71 -29.45 -13.57
C MET A 1 14.92 -28.01 -13.04
N ASN A 2 14.88 -27.04 -13.87
CA ASN A 2 15.16 -25.67 -13.43
C ASN A 2 14.27 -24.67 -14.17
N GLU A 3 12.98 -24.85 -13.97
CA GLU A 3 11.96 -23.93 -14.46
C GLU A 3 11.75 -22.73 -13.52
N ILE A 4 12.58 -22.65 -12.46
CA ILE A 4 12.54 -21.48 -11.57
C ILE A 4 13.14 -20.32 -12.33
N ILE A 5 12.34 -19.29 -12.48
CA ILE A 5 12.74 -18.02 -13.10
C ILE A 5 14.02 -17.53 -12.42
N LYS A 6 15.08 -17.36 -13.22
CA LYS A 6 16.35 -16.84 -12.69
C LYS A 6 16.16 -15.37 -12.31
N THR A 7 15.99 -15.11 -11.03
CA THR A 7 15.77 -13.74 -10.49
C THR A 7 16.86 -12.77 -10.93
N ASN A 8 18.11 -13.24 -11.02
CA ASN A 8 19.23 -12.41 -11.47
C ASN A 8 19.06 -11.89 -12.91
N LYS A 9 18.46 -12.70 -13.79
CA LYS A 9 18.18 -12.26 -15.15
C LYS A 9 17.11 -11.18 -15.18
N ILE A 10 16.05 -11.33 -14.40
CA ILE A 10 14.98 -10.32 -14.29
C ILE A 10 15.55 -9.01 -13.76
N GLN A 11 16.38 -9.08 -12.73
CA GLN A 11 17.04 -7.89 -12.17
C GLN A 11 17.87 -7.19 -13.26
N THR A 12 18.69 -7.93 -13.99
CA THR A 12 19.50 -7.38 -15.08
C THR A 12 18.66 -6.76 -16.19
N ASP A 13 17.58 -7.42 -16.59
CA ASP A 13 16.69 -6.92 -17.65
C ASP A 13 15.99 -5.62 -17.21
N VAL A 14 15.56 -5.54 -15.96
CA VAL A 14 14.95 -4.31 -15.39
C VAL A 14 15.98 -3.19 -15.31
N ASP A 15 17.19 -3.47 -14.81
CA ASP A 15 18.26 -2.47 -14.70
C ASP A 15 18.65 -1.94 -16.09
N ASN A 16 18.69 -2.77 -17.11
CA ASN A 16 18.93 -2.36 -18.50
C ASN A 16 17.83 -1.42 -19.03
N LEU A 17 16.56 -1.68 -18.70
CA LEU A 17 15.46 -0.79 -19.07
C LEU A 17 15.60 0.58 -18.39
N VAL A 18 15.95 0.59 -17.10
CA VAL A 18 16.18 1.84 -16.36
C VAL A 18 17.33 2.63 -16.99
N GLN A 19 18.45 1.97 -17.35
CA GLN A 19 19.57 2.64 -18.01
C GLN A 19 19.19 3.26 -19.36
N LYS A 20 18.40 2.57 -20.18
CA LYS A 20 17.90 3.12 -21.44
C LYS A 20 17.00 4.34 -21.24
N VAL A 21 16.22 4.36 -20.19
CA VAL A 21 15.43 5.55 -19.83
C VAL A 21 16.34 6.72 -19.44
N LEU A 22 17.37 6.47 -18.63
CA LEU A 22 18.32 7.48 -18.19
C LEU A 22 19.16 8.05 -19.36
N GLN A 23 19.40 7.24 -20.38
CA GLN A 23 20.08 7.62 -21.62
C GLN A 23 19.16 8.36 -22.61
N GLY A 24 17.86 8.38 -22.36
CA GLY A 24 16.87 9.02 -23.24
C GLY A 24 16.39 8.16 -24.40
N ASP A 25 16.74 6.87 -24.44
CA ASP A 25 16.41 5.97 -25.55
C ASP A 25 14.96 5.47 -25.48
N ILE A 26 14.37 5.45 -24.30
CA ILE A 26 13.00 4.96 -24.06
C ILE A 26 12.23 5.97 -23.19
N ASN A 27 10.95 6.15 -23.50
CA ASN A 27 10.07 6.99 -22.71
C ASN A 27 9.87 6.39 -21.30
N PRO A 28 10.09 7.17 -20.22
CA PRO A 28 9.89 6.70 -18.85
C PRO A 28 8.50 6.12 -18.58
N LEU A 29 7.45 6.69 -19.18
CA LEU A 29 6.08 6.22 -18.98
C LEU A 29 5.85 4.83 -19.56
N ASP A 30 6.48 4.51 -20.70
CA ASP A 30 6.37 3.17 -21.31
C ASP A 30 6.95 2.11 -20.38
N VAL A 31 8.12 2.39 -19.79
CA VAL A 31 8.76 1.48 -18.83
C VAL A 31 7.93 1.39 -17.53
N TYR A 32 7.41 2.51 -17.06
CA TYR A 32 6.60 2.54 -15.85
C TYR A 32 5.32 1.71 -15.99
N ILE A 33 4.62 1.82 -17.13
CA ILE A 33 3.44 1.00 -17.45
C ILE A 33 3.81 -0.47 -17.58
N THR A 34 4.94 -0.79 -18.20
CA THR A 34 5.44 -2.17 -18.33
C THR A 34 5.71 -2.79 -16.97
N ILE A 35 6.40 -2.07 -16.09
CA ILE A 35 6.65 -2.51 -14.70
C ILE A 35 5.32 -2.74 -13.99
N LYS A 36 4.36 -1.85 -14.12
CA LYS A 36 3.04 -2.01 -13.52
C LYS A 36 2.31 -3.27 -13.97
N LYS A 37 2.39 -3.61 -15.27
CA LYS A 37 1.83 -4.87 -15.80
C LYS A 37 2.50 -6.09 -15.17
N ILE A 38 3.82 -6.06 -15.03
CA ILE A 38 4.59 -7.14 -14.42
C ILE A 38 4.21 -7.29 -12.94
N GLU A 39 4.14 -6.19 -12.19
CA GLU A 39 3.71 -6.20 -10.79
C GLU A 39 2.33 -6.83 -10.61
N ASP A 40 1.36 -6.44 -11.44
CA ASP A 40 -0.01 -6.96 -11.36
C ASP A 40 -0.06 -8.45 -11.70
N ALA A 41 0.72 -8.91 -12.68
CA ALA A 41 0.83 -10.33 -13.02
C ALA A 41 1.44 -11.14 -11.86
N LEU A 42 2.53 -10.65 -11.27
CA LEU A 42 3.19 -11.29 -10.12
C LEU A 42 2.30 -11.29 -8.88
N LYS A 43 1.58 -10.22 -8.63
CA LYS A 43 0.62 -10.12 -7.52
C LYS A 43 -0.52 -11.14 -7.69
N THR A 44 -1.03 -11.29 -8.90
CA THR A 44 -2.07 -12.27 -9.21
C THR A 44 -1.57 -13.70 -9.02
N ALA A 45 -0.38 -14.01 -9.52
CA ALA A 45 0.26 -15.31 -9.35
C ALA A 45 0.48 -15.64 -7.86
N LYS A 46 1.04 -14.68 -7.11
CA LYS A 46 1.28 -14.83 -5.67
C LYS A 46 -0.02 -15.06 -4.88
N LYS A 47 -1.10 -14.38 -5.26
CA LYS A 47 -2.43 -14.60 -4.64
C LYS A 47 -2.95 -16.02 -4.88
N ARG A 48 -2.76 -16.55 -6.09
CA ARG A 48 -3.17 -17.92 -6.44
C ARG A 48 -2.36 -19.00 -5.72
N LEU A 49 -1.10 -18.72 -5.43
CA LEU A 49 -0.19 -19.66 -4.76
C LEU A 49 -0.25 -19.59 -3.24
N LYS A 50 -0.91 -18.57 -2.67
CA LYS A 50 -0.86 -18.27 -1.25
C LYS A 50 -1.22 -19.47 -0.37
N ASP A 51 -2.40 -20.05 -0.59
CA ASP A 51 -2.91 -21.13 0.27
C ASP A 51 -2.07 -22.39 0.16
N ILE A 52 -1.72 -22.79 -1.07
CA ILE A 52 -0.84 -23.93 -1.32
C ILE A 52 0.52 -23.75 -0.67
N SER A 53 1.05 -22.51 -0.69
CA SER A 53 2.35 -22.21 -0.09
C SER A 53 2.30 -22.22 1.43
N VAL A 54 1.18 -21.82 2.04
CA VAL A 54 0.96 -21.93 3.49
C VAL A 54 0.91 -23.40 3.89
N ASP A 55 0.12 -24.21 3.19
CA ASP A 55 0.00 -25.65 3.45
C ASP A 55 1.37 -26.34 3.36
N GLU A 56 2.19 -25.96 2.38
CA GLU A 56 3.55 -26.49 2.24
C GLU A 56 4.46 -26.05 3.37
N ALA A 57 4.37 -24.81 3.80
CA ALA A 57 5.15 -24.26 4.90
C ALA A 57 4.80 -24.94 6.25
N GLU A 58 3.53 -25.26 6.47
CA GLU A 58 3.07 -25.94 7.70
C GLU A 58 3.70 -27.31 7.89
N LYS A 59 4.09 -28.00 6.82
CA LYS A 59 4.75 -29.31 6.88
C LYS A 59 6.12 -29.27 7.59
N TYR A 60 6.73 -28.12 7.70
CA TYR A 60 8.01 -27.95 8.42
C TYR A 60 7.85 -27.95 9.95
N GLY A 61 6.63 -27.90 10.47
CA GLY A 61 6.34 -28.01 11.90
C GLY A 61 6.89 -26.89 12.77
N LYS A 62 7.29 -25.76 12.17
CA LYS A 62 7.83 -24.58 12.84
C LYS A 62 7.18 -23.31 12.32
N MET A 63 6.97 -22.34 13.20
CA MET A 63 6.45 -21.02 12.81
C MET A 63 7.42 -20.23 11.94
N THR A 64 8.73 -20.41 12.19
CA THR A 64 9.79 -19.77 11.43
C THR A 64 10.86 -20.79 11.06
N PHE A 65 11.28 -20.82 9.81
CA PHE A 65 12.32 -21.72 9.31
C PHE A 65 13.01 -21.11 8.09
N GLY A 66 14.29 -21.50 7.89
CA GLY A 66 15.02 -21.15 6.68
C GLY A 66 14.64 -22.07 5.51
N TYR A 67 14.45 -21.51 4.34
CA TYR A 67 14.22 -22.24 3.10
C TYR A 67 14.89 -21.51 1.93
N MET A 68 15.82 -22.19 1.25
CA MET A 68 16.68 -21.55 0.24
C MET A 68 17.34 -20.29 0.80
N ASP A 69 17.24 -19.15 0.14
CA ASP A 69 17.86 -17.87 0.54
C ASP A 69 16.90 -16.99 1.36
N ALA A 70 15.89 -17.57 2.00
CA ALA A 70 14.86 -16.83 2.72
C ALA A 70 14.52 -17.47 4.06
N ASP A 71 14.14 -16.63 5.02
CA ASP A 71 13.47 -17.04 6.24
C ASP A 71 11.98 -16.93 6.06
N ILE A 72 11.29 -18.05 6.24
CA ILE A 72 9.82 -18.14 6.10
C ILE A 72 9.20 -18.13 7.49
N THR A 73 8.24 -17.26 7.71
CA THR A 73 7.45 -17.19 8.93
C THR A 73 5.96 -17.31 8.60
N ILE A 74 5.30 -18.27 9.23
CA ILE A 74 3.84 -18.41 9.15
C ILE A 74 3.22 -17.40 10.12
N LYS A 75 2.45 -16.46 9.60
CA LYS A 75 1.76 -15.44 10.40
C LYS A 75 0.26 -15.53 10.20
N ASN A 76 -0.47 -15.57 11.29
CA ASN A 76 -1.90 -15.38 11.25
C ASN A 76 -2.22 -13.89 10.96
N SER A 77 -3.28 -13.65 10.21
CA SER A 77 -3.78 -12.30 10.04
C SER A 77 -4.14 -11.70 11.40
N ALA A 78 -3.85 -10.42 11.59
CA ALA A 78 -4.25 -9.73 12.81
C ALA A 78 -5.77 -9.80 12.98
N THR A 79 -6.19 -10.09 14.20
CA THR A 79 -7.61 -10.03 14.55
C THR A 79 -8.12 -8.61 14.34
N ARG A 80 -9.20 -8.46 13.61
CA ARG A 80 -9.86 -7.18 13.38
C ARG A 80 -11.19 -7.18 14.10
N TYR A 81 -11.47 -6.08 14.76
CA TYR A 81 -12.74 -5.86 15.44
C TYR A 81 -13.60 -4.93 14.59
N ASP A 82 -14.81 -5.36 14.29
CA ASP A 82 -15.80 -4.54 13.59
C ASP A 82 -16.73 -3.88 14.62
N TYR A 83 -16.66 -2.57 14.69
CA TYR A 83 -17.44 -1.75 15.62
C TYR A 83 -18.72 -1.17 14.99
N SER A 84 -19.06 -1.58 13.77
CA SER A 84 -20.20 -1.04 13.03
C SER A 84 -21.58 -1.34 13.67
N ASN A 85 -21.61 -2.28 14.62
CA ASN A 85 -22.80 -2.63 15.39
C ASN A 85 -22.86 -1.97 16.78
N ILE A 86 -21.92 -1.08 17.08
CA ILE A 86 -21.87 -0.40 18.39
C ILE A 86 -22.26 1.07 18.20
N PRO A 87 -23.49 1.48 18.58
CA PRO A 87 -23.99 2.85 18.34
C PRO A 87 -23.12 3.94 18.98
N GLU A 88 -22.57 3.69 20.16
CA GLU A 88 -21.68 4.65 20.86
C GLU A 88 -20.42 4.96 20.03
N VAL A 89 -19.79 3.93 19.45
CA VAL A 89 -18.59 4.11 18.61
C VAL A 89 -18.95 4.90 17.36
N ILE A 90 -20.04 4.54 16.68
CA ILE A 90 -20.51 5.25 15.48
C ILE A 90 -20.74 6.73 15.78
N THR A 91 -21.43 7.03 16.88
CA THR A 91 -21.73 8.40 17.30
C THR A 91 -20.43 9.19 17.54
N LYS A 92 -19.47 8.60 18.26
CA LYS A 92 -18.18 9.26 18.54
C LYS A 92 -17.32 9.46 17.29
N GLU A 93 -17.35 8.55 16.35
CA GLU A 93 -16.68 8.71 15.06
C GLU A 93 -17.29 9.84 14.22
N LEU A 94 -18.61 9.95 14.21
CA LEU A 94 -19.32 11.07 13.54
C LEU A 94 -19.03 12.41 14.20
N GLU A 95 -19.03 12.48 15.53
CA GLU A 95 -18.64 13.67 16.29
C GLU A 95 -17.20 14.08 15.96
N LEU A 96 -16.26 13.13 15.98
CA LEU A 96 -14.86 13.38 15.65
C LEU A 96 -14.69 13.87 14.21
N LYS A 97 -15.43 13.28 13.26
CA LYS A 97 -15.42 13.70 11.87
C LYS A 97 -15.92 15.14 11.72
N ALA A 98 -17.00 15.49 12.40
CA ALA A 98 -17.54 16.85 12.38
C ALA A 98 -16.56 17.87 12.96
N ILE A 99 -15.88 17.54 14.06
CA ILE A 99 -14.85 18.38 14.68
C ILE A 99 -13.70 18.61 13.71
N LYS A 100 -13.19 17.53 13.09
CA LYS A 100 -12.10 17.61 12.11
C LYS A 100 -12.45 18.46 10.88
N GLU A 101 -13.67 18.33 10.35
CA GLU A 101 -14.13 19.12 9.21
C GLU A 101 -14.25 20.62 9.58
N ARG A 102 -14.75 20.93 10.76
CA ARG A 102 -14.82 22.31 11.26
C ARG A 102 -13.44 22.95 11.36
N HIS A 103 -12.46 22.26 11.96
CA HIS A 103 -11.08 22.74 12.05
C HIS A 103 -10.40 22.85 10.68
N LYS A 104 -10.70 21.92 9.76
CA LYS A 104 -10.20 21.96 8.38
C LYS A 104 -10.63 23.21 7.63
N GLN A 105 -11.86 23.68 7.85
CA GLN A 105 -12.34 24.92 7.26
C GLN A 105 -11.55 26.14 7.77
N ALA A 106 -11.00 26.08 8.98
CA ALA A 106 -10.18 27.14 9.55
C ALA A 106 -8.83 27.36 8.81
N VAL A 107 -8.44 26.43 7.94
CA VAL A 107 -7.26 26.62 7.04
C VAL A 107 -7.52 27.73 6.02
N LYS A 108 -8.75 27.84 5.52
CA LYS A 108 -9.14 28.79 4.47
C LYS A 108 -9.76 30.06 5.01
N HIS A 109 -10.42 29.98 6.17
CA HIS A 109 -11.20 31.06 6.76
C HIS A 109 -10.93 31.16 8.24
N THR A 110 -10.94 32.38 8.79
CA THR A 110 -10.94 32.58 10.24
C THR A 110 -12.31 32.20 10.78
N ILE A 111 -12.34 31.22 11.68
CA ILE A 111 -13.56 30.72 12.33
C ILE A 111 -13.47 31.04 13.81
N ILE A 112 -14.51 31.65 14.35
CA ILE A 112 -14.63 31.94 15.78
C ILE A 112 -15.55 30.90 16.41
N ASP A 113 -15.11 30.31 17.50
CA ASP A 113 -15.95 29.43 18.31
C ASP A 113 -17.03 30.24 19.01
N GLU A 114 -18.31 29.99 18.69
CA GLU A 114 -19.45 30.72 19.22
C GLU A 114 -19.61 30.51 20.74
N LYS A 115 -19.11 29.41 21.31
CA LYS A 115 -19.21 29.09 22.72
C LYS A 115 -18.13 29.76 23.56
N THR A 116 -16.90 29.85 23.05
CA THR A 116 -15.74 30.37 23.76
C THR A 116 -15.30 31.75 23.31
N GLY A 117 -15.71 32.18 22.10
CA GLY A 117 -15.24 33.41 21.43
C GLY A 117 -13.81 33.35 20.92
N GLU A 118 -13.16 32.19 21.01
CA GLU A 118 -11.79 32.00 20.57
C GLU A 118 -11.72 31.69 19.07
N ILE A 119 -10.59 32.05 18.46
CA ILE A 119 -10.31 31.67 17.08
C ILE A 119 -10.02 30.17 17.01
N LEU A 120 -10.73 29.48 16.14
CA LEU A 120 -10.58 28.04 15.94
C LEU A 120 -9.21 27.74 15.34
N LYS A 121 -8.46 26.84 15.97
CA LYS A 121 -7.13 26.44 15.52
C LYS A 121 -7.22 25.62 14.23
N ALA A 122 -6.47 26.03 13.19
CA ALA A 122 -6.34 25.27 11.96
C ALA A 122 -5.41 24.05 12.15
N PRO A 123 -5.69 22.92 11.49
CA PRO A 123 -4.77 21.79 11.47
C PRO A 123 -3.50 22.15 10.68
N ILE A 124 -2.41 21.46 11.00
CA ILE A 124 -1.17 21.54 10.22
C ILE A 124 -1.40 20.89 8.85
N VAL A 125 -1.18 21.67 7.79
CA VAL A 125 -1.30 21.16 6.42
C VAL A 125 0.04 20.57 5.99
N LYS A 126 0.02 19.29 5.62
CA LYS A 126 1.17 18.61 5.02
C LYS A 126 0.85 18.34 3.55
N HIS A 127 1.62 18.97 2.66
CA HIS A 127 1.45 18.75 1.22
C HIS A 127 2.19 17.49 0.80
N GLY A 128 1.49 16.60 0.07
CA GLY A 128 2.09 15.43 -0.53
C GLY A 128 2.92 15.78 -1.77
N GLN A 129 3.88 14.92 -2.11
CA GLN A 129 4.61 15.02 -3.36
C GLN A 129 3.75 14.45 -4.51
N PRO A 130 3.88 14.98 -5.74
CA PRO A 130 3.22 14.39 -6.91
C PRO A 130 3.63 12.92 -7.08
N THR A 131 2.66 12.07 -7.33
CA THR A 131 2.87 10.64 -7.59
C THR A 131 2.11 10.22 -8.84
N LEU A 132 2.54 9.11 -9.45
CA LEU A 132 1.85 8.52 -10.58
C LEU A 132 0.88 7.44 -10.10
N SER A 133 -0.37 7.54 -10.54
CA SER A 133 -1.35 6.47 -10.41
C SER A 133 -1.63 5.88 -11.78
N ILE A 134 -1.35 4.59 -11.95
CA ILE A 134 -1.56 3.90 -13.23
C ILE A 134 -2.64 2.85 -13.05
N LYS A 135 -3.73 3.02 -13.80
CA LYS A 135 -4.80 2.04 -13.92
C LYS A 135 -4.71 1.41 -15.31
N LEU A 136 -4.43 0.13 -15.36
CA LEU A 136 -4.42 -0.60 -16.61
C LEU A 136 -5.83 -0.75 -17.16
N LYS A 137 -5.99 -0.49 -18.46
CA LYS A 137 -7.26 -0.76 -19.16
C LYS A 137 -7.41 -2.25 -19.39
N LYS A 138 -8.62 -2.73 -19.22
CA LYS A 138 -8.97 -4.12 -19.51
C LYS A 138 -9.18 -4.32 -21.01
#